data_b98690233b308e91d7b78778cb18e6eb
#
_entry.id   b98690233b308e91d7b78778cb18e6eb
#
_cell.length_a   1.000
_cell.length_b   1.000
_cell.length_c   1.000
_cell.angle_alpha   90.00
_cell.angle_beta   90.00
_cell.angle_gamma   90.00
#
_symmetry.space_group_name_H-M   'P 1'
#
loop_
_entity.id
_entity.type
_entity.pdbx_description
1 polymer ?
#
loop_
_entity_poly.entity_id
_entity_poly.type
_entity_poly.pdbx_seq_one_letter_code
_entity_poly.pdbx_strand_id
1 'polypeptide(L)'
;MNSQSQAKSPERLRAMVAGTLANFQHPTLKHNLTALKALHHVAWLDDTVHIELQMPFVWSSAFEALKEQCSAELLRITGAKAIDWKLTHSIATLKRVKNQPGVNGVKNIIAISSGKGGVGKSSTAVNLALALAAEGAKVGILDADIYGPSIPTMLGAEDSRPTSPDGTHMAPIMKYGLATNSIGYLVTDDNAMVWRGPMASKALMQMLQETLWPDLDYLVLDMPPGTGDIQLTLAQNIPVTGAVVVTTPQDIALIDAKKGIVMFEKVEVPVLG
;
A
#
# COMPACT_ATOMS: atom_id res chain seq x y z
N MET A 1 20.57 13.07 -46.86
CA MET A 1 19.50 13.22 -45.82
C MET A 1 19.92 12.38 -44.63
N ASN A 2 20.26 13.04 -43.55
CA ASN A 2 21.03 12.48 -42.41
C ASN A 2 20.25 11.41 -41.64
N SER A 3 20.84 10.23 -41.43
CA SER A 3 20.34 9.16 -40.55
C SER A 3 20.02 9.64 -39.11
N GLN A 4 20.68 10.66 -38.65
CA GLN A 4 20.39 11.30 -37.34
C GLN A 4 19.07 12.06 -37.30
N SER A 5 18.60 12.64 -38.42
CA SER A 5 17.32 13.33 -38.46
C SER A 5 16.12 12.37 -38.40
N GLN A 6 16.29 11.16 -38.96
CA GLN A 6 15.26 10.12 -38.90
C GLN A 6 15.10 9.47 -37.51
N ALA A 7 16.19 9.41 -36.71
CA ALA A 7 16.14 8.86 -35.34
C ALA A 7 15.37 9.72 -34.38
N LYS A 8 15.20 11.01 -34.70
CA LYS A 8 14.54 12.04 -33.83
C LYS A 8 13.02 12.16 -34.06
N SER A 9 12.40 11.37 -34.97
CA SER A 9 10.92 11.40 -35.06
C SER A 9 10.32 10.81 -33.78
N PRO A 10 9.27 11.44 -33.20
CA PRO A 10 8.69 10.99 -31.93
C PRO A 10 8.23 9.52 -31.94
N GLU A 11 7.65 9.07 -33.04
CA GLU A 11 7.16 7.69 -33.17
C GLU A 11 8.31 6.68 -33.20
N ARG A 12 9.37 6.97 -33.95
CA ARG A 12 10.54 6.08 -34.04
C ARG A 12 11.29 6.02 -32.73
N LEU A 13 11.48 7.18 -32.06
CA LEU A 13 12.09 7.23 -30.75
C LEU A 13 11.28 6.40 -29.72
N ARG A 14 9.96 6.55 -29.72
CA ARG A 14 9.07 5.76 -28.86
C ARG A 14 9.19 4.27 -29.17
N ALA A 15 9.24 3.87 -30.42
CA ALA A 15 9.40 2.46 -30.81
C ALA A 15 10.74 1.87 -30.36
N MET A 16 11.84 2.64 -30.47
CA MET A 16 13.17 2.22 -30.00
C MET A 16 13.18 2.01 -28.47
N VAL A 17 12.66 2.98 -27.72
CA VAL A 17 12.54 2.87 -26.26
C VAL A 17 11.65 1.70 -25.86
N ALA A 18 10.47 1.56 -26.47
CA ALA A 18 9.54 0.47 -26.20
C ALA A 18 10.17 -0.92 -26.48
N GLY A 19 10.95 -1.04 -27.57
CA GLY A 19 11.66 -2.27 -27.91
C GLY A 19 12.70 -2.68 -26.86
N THR A 20 13.48 -1.72 -26.34
CA THR A 20 14.43 -1.99 -25.26
C THR A 20 13.72 -2.39 -23.98
N LEU A 21 12.67 -1.65 -23.59
CA LEU A 21 11.90 -1.91 -22.38
C LEU A 21 11.14 -3.25 -22.42
N ALA A 22 10.75 -3.73 -23.62
CA ALA A 22 10.08 -5.02 -23.77
C ALA A 22 10.95 -6.21 -23.35
N ASN A 23 12.29 -6.05 -23.45
CA ASN A 23 13.26 -7.07 -23.07
C ASN A 23 13.63 -7.06 -21.58
N PHE A 24 13.21 -6.02 -20.84
CA PHE A 24 13.47 -5.95 -19.42
C PHE A 24 12.63 -6.97 -18.65
N GLN A 25 13.31 -7.75 -17.80
CA GLN A 25 12.71 -8.75 -16.92
C GLN A 25 13.12 -8.49 -15.48
N HIS A 26 12.18 -8.58 -14.57
CA HIS A 26 12.43 -8.48 -13.14
C HIS A 26 11.58 -9.50 -12.39
N PRO A 27 12.09 -10.15 -11.33
CA PRO A 27 11.36 -11.19 -10.60
C PRO A 27 10.00 -10.76 -10.05
N THR A 28 9.84 -9.47 -9.76
CA THR A 28 8.57 -8.90 -9.25
C THR A 28 7.54 -8.66 -10.37
N LEU A 29 7.92 -8.73 -11.65
CA LEU A 29 7.02 -8.48 -12.78
C LEU A 29 6.49 -9.80 -13.35
N LYS A 30 5.20 -10.03 -13.26
CA LYS A 30 4.50 -11.14 -13.95
C LYS A 30 4.26 -10.83 -15.43
N HIS A 31 4.22 -9.56 -15.80
CA HIS A 31 4.01 -9.07 -17.15
C HIS A 31 5.12 -8.09 -17.52
N ASN A 32 5.51 -8.06 -18.79
CA ASN A 32 6.49 -7.09 -19.27
C ASN A 32 5.91 -5.66 -19.29
N LEU A 33 6.79 -4.67 -19.37
CA LEU A 33 6.41 -3.25 -19.34
C LEU A 33 5.49 -2.83 -20.49
N THR A 34 5.57 -3.52 -21.62
CA THR A 34 4.68 -3.28 -22.78
C THR A 34 3.24 -3.72 -22.46
N ALA A 35 3.07 -4.93 -21.91
CA ALA A 35 1.75 -5.43 -21.49
C ALA A 35 1.13 -4.56 -20.39
N LEU A 36 1.94 -4.00 -19.50
CA LEU A 36 1.53 -3.05 -18.47
C LEU A 36 1.26 -1.65 -19.03
N LYS A 37 1.56 -1.38 -20.29
CA LYS A 37 1.49 -0.05 -20.92
C LYS A 37 2.28 1.00 -20.14
N ALA A 38 3.40 0.58 -19.55
CA ALA A 38 4.18 1.38 -18.61
C ALA A 38 4.82 2.62 -19.26
N LEU A 39 5.15 2.58 -20.56
CA LEU A 39 5.76 3.71 -21.26
C LEU A 39 4.73 4.81 -21.51
N HIS A 40 4.71 5.82 -20.62
CA HIS A 40 3.76 6.92 -20.67
C HIS A 40 4.19 7.99 -21.67
N HIS A 41 5.40 8.52 -21.53
CA HIS A 41 5.92 9.59 -22.38
C HIS A 41 7.37 9.37 -22.76
N VAL A 42 7.72 9.78 -24.00
CA VAL A 42 9.11 9.83 -24.51
C VAL A 42 9.28 11.12 -25.28
N ALA A 43 10.33 11.86 -25.00
CA ALA A 43 10.68 13.06 -25.71
C ALA A 43 12.18 13.16 -25.92
N TRP A 44 12.60 13.89 -26.97
CA TRP A 44 13.99 14.27 -27.20
C TRP A 44 14.12 15.77 -27.01
N LEU A 45 14.97 16.18 -26.08
CA LEU A 45 15.23 17.59 -25.80
C LEU A 45 16.72 17.76 -25.42
N ASP A 46 17.42 18.71 -26.04
CA ASP A 46 18.80 19.08 -25.72
C ASP A 46 19.78 17.88 -25.64
N ASP A 47 19.75 17.01 -26.65
CA ASP A 47 20.55 15.77 -26.72
C ASP A 47 20.24 14.74 -25.59
N THR A 48 19.17 14.93 -24.85
CA THR A 48 18.68 14.05 -23.80
C THR A 48 17.39 13.37 -24.22
N VAL A 49 17.26 12.08 -23.95
CA VAL A 49 16.00 11.34 -24.09
C VAL A 49 15.31 11.33 -22.73
N HIS A 50 14.14 11.97 -22.66
CA HIS A 50 13.28 11.94 -21.48
C HIS A 50 12.31 10.78 -21.59
N ILE A 51 12.32 9.90 -20.59
CA ILE A 51 11.48 8.69 -20.56
C ILE A 51 10.64 8.74 -19.27
N GLU A 52 9.33 8.80 -19.43
CA GLU A 52 8.40 8.71 -18.33
C GLU A 52 7.70 7.36 -18.33
N LEU A 53 7.87 6.61 -17.23
CA LEU A 53 7.13 5.38 -16.96
C LEU A 53 6.01 5.66 -15.96
N GLN A 54 4.82 5.09 -16.22
CA GLN A 54 3.71 5.09 -15.29
C GLN A 54 3.34 3.65 -14.95
N MET A 55 3.53 3.28 -13.68
CA MET A 55 3.25 1.93 -13.20
C MET A 55 1.90 1.88 -12.47
N PRO A 56 1.11 0.79 -12.61
CA PRO A 56 -0.16 0.62 -11.90
C PRO A 56 0.03 0.19 -10.43
N PHE A 57 1.25 0.06 -9.97
CA PHE A 57 1.66 -0.28 -8.60
C PHE A 57 3.00 0.40 -8.27
N VAL A 58 3.34 0.46 -6.99
CA VAL A 58 4.62 1.01 -6.53
C VAL A 58 5.79 0.11 -6.94
N TRP A 59 6.89 0.72 -7.41
CA TRP A 59 7.96 -0.03 -8.07
C TRP A 59 9.34 0.67 -8.03
N SER A 60 9.60 1.48 -7.04
CA SER A 60 10.81 2.33 -7.03
C SER A 60 12.11 1.54 -7.00
N SER A 61 12.19 0.46 -6.20
CA SER A 61 13.41 -0.35 -6.11
C SER A 61 13.75 -1.05 -7.44
N ALA A 62 12.76 -1.65 -8.09
CA ALA A 62 12.96 -2.33 -9.38
C ALA A 62 13.20 -1.35 -10.55
N PHE A 63 12.77 -0.10 -10.42
CA PHE A 63 13.04 0.95 -11.38
C PHE A 63 14.53 1.31 -11.45
N GLU A 64 15.25 1.28 -10.33
CA GLU A 64 16.71 1.47 -10.33
C GLU A 64 17.40 0.37 -11.15
N ALA A 65 17.02 -0.90 -10.98
CA ALA A 65 17.53 -2.00 -11.76
C ALA A 65 17.23 -1.85 -13.27
N LEU A 66 16.06 -1.33 -13.61
CA LEU A 66 15.72 -1.03 -15.01
C LEU A 66 16.64 0.05 -15.59
N LYS A 67 16.88 1.12 -14.87
CA LYS A 67 17.79 2.19 -15.31
C LYS A 67 19.20 1.65 -15.60
N GLU A 68 19.73 0.85 -14.68
CA GLU A 68 21.05 0.24 -14.82
C GLU A 68 21.14 -0.67 -16.05
N GLN A 69 20.13 -1.50 -16.29
CA GLN A 69 20.13 -2.45 -17.40
C GLN A 69 19.88 -1.81 -18.77
N CYS A 70 19.01 -0.79 -18.84
CA CYS A 70 18.52 -0.26 -20.11
C CYS A 70 19.26 0.99 -20.60
N SER A 71 19.87 1.78 -19.71
CA SER A 71 20.41 3.10 -20.08
C SER A 71 21.51 3.02 -21.12
N ALA A 72 22.48 2.10 -20.98
CA ALA A 72 23.59 1.96 -21.92
C ALA A 72 23.12 1.61 -23.34
N GLU A 73 22.19 0.68 -23.45
CA GLU A 73 21.63 0.29 -24.75
C GLU A 73 20.80 1.42 -25.37
N LEU A 74 20.00 2.12 -24.57
CA LEU A 74 19.21 3.26 -25.05
C LEU A 74 20.10 4.40 -25.53
N LEU A 75 21.19 4.74 -24.84
CA LEU A 75 22.17 5.72 -25.30
C LEU A 75 22.77 5.29 -26.64
N ARG A 76 23.15 4.02 -26.79
CA ARG A 76 23.75 3.47 -28.00
C ARG A 76 22.79 3.56 -29.20
N ILE A 77 21.53 3.14 -29.05
CA ILE A 77 20.58 3.06 -30.18
C ILE A 77 19.96 4.41 -30.52
N THR A 78 19.81 5.31 -29.58
CA THR A 78 19.27 6.65 -29.82
C THR A 78 20.33 7.64 -30.27
N GLY A 79 21.57 7.46 -29.84
CA GLY A 79 22.66 8.43 -30.03
C GLY A 79 22.53 9.66 -29.12
N ALA A 80 21.71 9.58 -28.06
CA ALA A 80 21.59 10.63 -27.06
C ALA A 80 22.84 10.70 -26.18
N LYS A 81 23.09 11.87 -25.59
CA LYS A 81 24.17 12.06 -24.61
C LYS A 81 23.76 11.65 -23.19
N ALA A 82 22.47 11.77 -22.89
CA ALA A 82 21.92 11.42 -21.59
C ALA A 82 20.50 10.85 -21.71
N ILE A 83 20.07 10.14 -20.68
CA ILE A 83 18.69 9.72 -20.49
C ILE A 83 18.20 10.26 -19.16
N ASP A 84 17.09 10.97 -19.22
CA ASP A 84 16.36 11.43 -18.04
C ASP A 84 15.17 10.53 -17.80
N TRP A 85 15.18 9.85 -16.65
CA TRP A 85 14.17 8.88 -16.25
C TRP A 85 13.22 9.46 -15.23
N LYS A 86 11.93 9.27 -15.46
CA LYS A 86 10.86 9.63 -14.52
C LYS A 86 9.95 8.44 -14.29
N LEU A 87 9.72 8.09 -13.01
CA LEU A 87 8.74 7.09 -12.60
C LEU A 87 7.55 7.80 -11.95
N THR A 88 6.35 7.43 -12.37
CA THR A 88 5.09 7.82 -11.76
C THR A 88 4.24 6.59 -11.47
N HIS A 89 3.36 6.67 -10.49
CA HIS A 89 2.46 5.58 -10.12
C HIS A 89 1.00 6.02 -10.29
N SER A 90 0.19 5.15 -10.90
CA SER A 90 -1.26 5.34 -11.04
C SER A 90 -1.98 4.16 -10.40
N ILE A 91 -2.01 4.17 -9.07
CA ILE A 91 -2.61 3.08 -8.28
C ILE A 91 -4.12 3.19 -8.35
N ALA A 92 -4.76 2.16 -8.89
CA ALA A 92 -6.21 2.11 -9.01
C ALA A 92 -6.88 1.81 -7.67
N THR A 93 -8.10 2.29 -7.51
CA THR A 93 -9.00 1.79 -6.47
C THR A 93 -9.52 0.41 -6.89
N LEU A 94 -9.15 -0.62 -6.13
CA LEU A 94 -9.57 -1.98 -6.38
C LEU A 94 -11.03 -2.22 -5.95
N LYS A 95 -11.62 -3.30 -6.47
CA LYS A 95 -12.98 -3.68 -6.11
C LYS A 95 -13.07 -3.96 -4.61
N ARG A 96 -14.04 -3.36 -3.96
CA ARG A 96 -14.36 -3.58 -2.54
C ARG A 96 -15.44 -4.64 -2.40
N VAL A 97 -15.46 -5.29 -1.23
CA VAL A 97 -16.51 -6.24 -0.88
C VAL A 97 -17.87 -5.54 -0.92
N LYS A 98 -18.84 -6.22 -1.53
CA LYS A 98 -20.26 -5.80 -1.59
C LYS A 98 -20.50 -4.35 -2.06
N ASN A 99 -19.57 -3.79 -2.85
CA ASN A 99 -19.63 -2.38 -3.30
C ASN A 99 -19.86 -1.38 -2.16
N GLN A 100 -19.28 -1.63 -1.00
CA GLN A 100 -19.38 -0.74 0.16
C GLN A 100 -18.85 0.67 -0.17
N PRO A 101 -19.41 1.72 0.43
CA PRO A 101 -18.87 3.06 0.29
C PRO A 101 -17.42 3.10 0.77
N GLY A 102 -16.57 3.83 0.05
CA GLY A 102 -15.17 3.97 0.41
C GLY A 102 -14.98 4.81 1.67
N VAL A 103 -13.77 4.74 2.20
CA VAL A 103 -13.30 5.69 3.20
C VAL A 103 -12.74 6.90 2.47
N ASN A 104 -13.13 8.09 2.90
CA ASN A 104 -12.63 9.32 2.28
C ASN A 104 -11.10 9.41 2.40
N GLY A 105 -10.44 9.78 1.30
CA GLY A 105 -8.99 9.86 1.24
C GLY A 105 -8.26 8.50 1.19
N VAL A 106 -8.95 7.35 0.99
CA VAL A 106 -8.32 6.02 0.95
C VAL A 106 -8.75 5.24 -0.29
N LYS A 107 -7.78 4.85 -1.14
CA LYS A 107 -8.04 4.02 -2.32
C LYS A 107 -8.25 2.55 -1.95
N ASN A 108 -7.32 1.97 -1.21
CA ASN A 108 -7.30 0.53 -0.92
C ASN A 108 -7.05 0.27 0.57
N ILE A 109 -7.74 -0.71 1.15
CA ILE A 109 -7.54 -1.15 2.54
C ILE A 109 -7.05 -2.59 2.55
N ILE A 110 -5.89 -2.83 3.16
CA ILE A 110 -5.30 -4.15 3.33
C ILE A 110 -5.41 -4.53 4.82
N ALA A 111 -6.22 -5.55 5.12
CA ALA A 111 -6.36 -6.05 6.48
C ALA A 111 -5.23 -7.02 6.82
N ILE A 112 -4.57 -6.81 7.96
CA ILE A 112 -3.59 -7.74 8.53
C ILE A 112 -4.25 -8.42 9.71
N SER A 113 -4.44 -9.72 9.62
CA SER A 113 -5.15 -10.54 10.61
C SER A 113 -4.28 -11.69 11.08
N SER A 114 -4.68 -12.29 12.21
CA SER A 114 -4.08 -13.52 12.71
C SER A 114 -5.11 -14.34 13.48
N GLY A 115 -4.98 -15.66 13.45
CA GLY A 115 -5.85 -16.56 14.20
C GLY A 115 -5.66 -16.50 15.72
N LYS A 116 -4.49 -16.02 16.19
CA LYS A 116 -4.15 -15.86 17.61
C LYS A 116 -3.18 -14.71 17.84
N GLY A 117 -3.06 -14.24 19.08
CA GLY A 117 -2.08 -13.24 19.48
C GLY A 117 -0.63 -13.76 19.48
N GLY A 118 0.34 -12.84 19.42
CA GLY A 118 1.76 -13.13 19.58
C GLY A 118 2.45 -13.75 18.35
N VAL A 119 1.82 -13.75 17.17
CA VAL A 119 2.41 -14.32 15.93
C VAL A 119 3.15 -13.29 15.07
N GLY A 120 3.23 -12.04 15.50
CA GLY A 120 3.88 -10.97 14.74
C GLY A 120 2.95 -10.19 13.80
N LYS A 121 1.64 -10.22 14.01
CA LYS A 121 0.62 -9.51 13.22
C LYS A 121 0.94 -8.02 13.06
N SER A 122 1.06 -7.30 14.17
CA SER A 122 1.33 -5.85 14.17
C SER A 122 2.71 -5.51 13.62
N SER A 123 3.72 -6.36 13.88
CA SER A 123 5.04 -6.21 13.24
C SER A 123 4.95 -6.34 11.73
N THR A 124 4.16 -7.29 11.23
CA THR A 124 3.90 -7.44 9.79
C THR A 124 3.15 -6.23 9.23
N ALA A 125 2.16 -5.70 9.95
CA ALA A 125 1.40 -4.53 9.54
C ALA A 125 2.31 -3.29 9.38
N VAL A 126 3.15 -3.01 10.38
CA VAL A 126 4.10 -1.88 10.35
C VAL A 126 5.12 -2.04 9.22
N ASN A 127 5.73 -3.23 9.10
CA ASN A 127 6.75 -3.47 8.08
C ASN A 127 6.16 -3.41 6.67
N LEU A 128 4.95 -3.93 6.44
CA LEU A 128 4.27 -3.81 5.15
C LEU A 128 3.97 -2.35 4.81
N ALA A 129 3.45 -1.58 5.77
CA ALA A 129 3.18 -0.16 5.56
C ALA A 129 4.45 0.63 5.20
N LEU A 130 5.54 0.40 5.93
CA LEU A 130 6.82 1.04 5.67
C LEU A 130 7.43 0.60 4.32
N ALA A 131 7.32 -0.68 3.97
CA ALA A 131 7.81 -1.19 2.68
C ALA A 131 7.05 -0.57 1.52
N LEU A 132 5.72 -0.49 1.59
CA LEU A 132 4.91 0.17 0.56
C LEU A 132 5.25 1.66 0.44
N ALA A 133 5.48 2.35 1.57
CA ALA A 133 5.90 3.75 1.56
C ALA A 133 7.31 3.93 0.96
N ALA A 134 8.25 3.04 1.26
CA ALA A 134 9.60 3.04 0.68
C ALA A 134 9.58 2.83 -0.85
N GLU A 135 8.63 2.04 -1.35
CA GLU A 135 8.40 1.84 -2.79
C GLU A 135 7.66 3.01 -3.47
N GLY A 136 7.27 4.05 -2.71
CA GLY A 136 6.70 5.28 -3.24
C GLY A 136 5.17 5.41 -3.09
N ALA A 137 4.49 4.53 -2.34
CA ALA A 137 3.07 4.68 -2.05
C ALA A 137 2.81 5.72 -0.96
N LYS A 138 1.64 6.34 -1.01
CA LYS A 138 1.08 7.09 0.12
C LYS A 138 0.34 6.10 1.03
N VAL A 139 0.85 5.91 2.24
CA VAL A 139 0.39 4.83 3.12
C VAL A 139 -0.04 5.36 4.47
N GLY A 140 -1.14 4.80 4.97
CA GLY A 140 -1.56 4.94 6.36
C GLY A 140 -1.62 3.60 7.07
N ILE A 141 -1.70 3.64 8.40
CA ILE A 141 -1.95 2.49 9.24
C ILE A 141 -2.99 2.83 10.31
N LEU A 142 -4.02 2.00 10.42
CA LEU A 142 -5.01 2.06 11.49
C LEU A 142 -4.82 0.85 12.40
N ASP A 143 -4.50 1.14 13.66
CA ASP A 143 -4.47 0.14 14.73
C ASP A 143 -5.90 -0.14 15.20
N ALA A 144 -6.41 -1.28 14.83
CA ALA A 144 -7.74 -1.76 15.20
C ALA A 144 -7.71 -2.76 16.37
N ASP A 145 -6.55 -3.03 16.96
CA ASP A 145 -6.41 -3.89 18.14
C ASP A 145 -6.70 -3.09 19.43
N ILE A 146 -7.98 -2.92 19.72
CA ILE A 146 -8.44 -2.12 20.87
C ILE A 146 -7.96 -2.68 22.21
N TYR A 147 -7.75 -3.99 22.29
CA TYR A 147 -7.36 -4.66 23.53
C TYR A 147 -5.86 -4.60 23.82
N GLY A 148 -5.06 -4.39 22.80
CA GLY A 148 -3.61 -4.33 22.93
C GLY A 148 -3.00 -3.46 21.82
N PRO A 149 -3.35 -2.14 21.79
CA PRO A 149 -2.84 -1.27 20.74
C PRO A 149 -1.32 -1.18 20.85
N SER A 150 -0.63 -1.51 19.77
CA SER A 150 0.83 -1.60 19.74
C SER A 150 1.50 -0.65 18.74
N ILE A 151 0.74 -0.13 17.78
CA ILE A 151 1.28 0.74 16.73
C ILE A 151 1.92 2.02 17.29
N PRO A 152 1.35 2.72 18.29
CA PRO A 152 2.00 3.87 18.91
C PRO A 152 3.41 3.56 19.41
N THR A 153 3.55 2.48 20.17
CA THR A 153 4.84 2.03 20.73
C THR A 153 5.81 1.63 19.63
N MET A 154 5.37 0.86 18.65
CA MET A 154 6.23 0.40 17.54
C MET A 154 6.76 1.56 16.69
N LEU A 155 6.04 2.67 16.60
CA LEU A 155 6.43 3.86 15.87
C LEU A 155 7.10 4.93 16.75
N GLY A 156 7.28 4.71 18.05
CA GLY A 156 7.80 5.71 18.99
C GLY A 156 6.94 6.96 19.03
N ALA A 157 5.63 6.79 19.16
CA ALA A 157 4.62 7.85 19.11
C ALA A 157 3.61 7.78 20.27
N GLU A 158 3.96 7.14 21.38
CA GLU A 158 3.07 6.91 22.53
C GLU A 158 2.54 8.21 23.13
N ASP A 159 3.38 9.25 23.16
CA ASP A 159 3.03 10.57 23.70
C ASP A 159 2.28 11.46 22.70
N SER A 160 2.09 10.97 21.47
CA SER A 160 1.37 11.73 20.45
C SER A 160 -0.13 11.69 20.69
N ARG A 161 -0.83 12.79 20.41
CA ARG A 161 -2.28 12.89 20.51
C ARG A 161 -2.85 13.48 19.21
N PRO A 162 -3.87 12.88 18.60
CA PRO A 162 -4.55 13.46 17.46
C PRO A 162 -5.18 14.80 17.82
N THR A 163 -5.07 15.78 16.94
CA THR A 163 -5.79 17.04 17.04
C THR A 163 -7.08 16.98 16.25
N SER A 164 -8.06 17.77 16.64
CA SER A 164 -9.31 17.91 15.89
C SER A 164 -9.40 19.30 15.30
N PRO A 165 -9.22 19.46 13.97
CA PRO A 165 -9.24 20.79 13.34
C PRO A 165 -10.63 21.44 13.33
N ASP A 166 -11.69 20.65 13.34
CA ASP A 166 -13.09 21.08 13.20
C ASP A 166 -14.00 20.61 14.33
N GLY A 167 -13.45 20.00 15.38
CA GLY A 167 -14.19 19.47 16.52
C GLY A 167 -14.89 18.13 16.26
N THR A 168 -14.83 17.61 15.04
CA THR A 168 -15.49 16.34 14.63
C THR A 168 -14.49 15.31 14.10
N HIS A 169 -13.58 15.74 13.23
CA HIS A 169 -12.60 14.86 12.61
C HIS A 169 -11.27 14.89 13.37
N MET A 170 -10.49 13.83 13.20
CA MET A 170 -9.18 13.66 13.79
C MET A 170 -8.09 13.80 12.72
N ALA A 171 -7.09 14.63 12.98
CA ALA A 171 -5.88 14.64 12.18
C ALA A 171 -5.06 13.39 12.49
N PRO A 172 -4.58 12.63 11.49
CA PRO A 172 -3.72 11.47 11.73
C PRO A 172 -2.37 11.90 12.32
N ILE A 173 -1.75 11.04 13.10
CA ILE A 173 -0.36 11.22 13.55
C ILE A 173 0.57 10.83 12.39
N MET A 174 1.42 11.76 11.97
CA MET A 174 2.41 11.49 10.91
C MET A 174 3.70 10.96 11.52
N LYS A 175 4.11 9.72 11.14
CA LYS A 175 5.35 9.10 11.64
C LYS A 175 5.98 8.28 10.51
N TYR A 176 7.28 8.46 10.28
CA TYR A 176 8.05 7.79 9.21
C TYR A 176 7.40 7.84 7.82
N GLY A 177 6.71 8.95 7.48
CA GLY A 177 5.97 9.08 6.23
C GLY A 177 4.61 8.38 6.20
N LEU A 178 4.20 7.71 7.28
CA LEU A 178 2.89 7.08 7.42
C LEU A 178 1.90 8.02 8.12
N ALA A 179 0.64 8.01 7.64
CA ALA A 179 -0.49 8.60 8.37
C ALA A 179 -1.07 7.53 9.32
N THR A 180 -1.03 7.76 10.63
CA THR A 180 -1.40 6.73 11.61
C THR A 180 -2.54 7.17 12.52
N ASN A 181 -3.42 6.24 12.87
CA ASN A 181 -4.35 6.40 13.98
C ASN A 181 -4.45 5.10 14.77
N SER A 182 -4.70 5.22 16.07
CA SER A 182 -4.81 4.11 17.03
C SER A 182 -5.65 4.53 18.21
N ILE A 183 -6.41 3.60 18.77
CA ILE A 183 -7.06 3.83 20.08
C ILE A 183 -6.03 4.15 21.16
N GLY A 184 -4.80 3.64 21.03
CA GLY A 184 -3.72 3.93 21.96
C GLY A 184 -3.29 5.40 21.99
N TYR A 185 -3.62 6.20 20.98
CA TYR A 185 -3.43 7.65 21.03
C TYR A 185 -4.53 8.38 21.82
N LEU A 186 -5.69 7.74 22.02
CA LEU A 186 -6.89 8.36 22.61
C LEU A 186 -7.10 7.98 24.06
N VAL A 187 -6.56 6.84 24.49
CA VAL A 187 -6.70 6.30 25.84
C VAL A 187 -5.44 6.59 26.64
N THR A 188 -5.61 7.12 27.86
CA THR A 188 -4.55 7.25 28.86
C THR A 188 -4.68 6.12 29.87
N ASP A 189 -3.58 5.77 30.57
CA ASP A 189 -3.57 4.72 31.60
C ASP A 189 -4.62 4.95 32.69
N ASP A 190 -4.96 6.21 32.98
CA ASP A 190 -5.97 6.60 33.95
C ASP A 190 -7.43 6.38 33.46
N ASN A 191 -7.64 6.20 32.15
CA ASN A 191 -8.94 6.06 31.50
C ASN A 191 -9.12 4.70 30.81
N ALA A 192 -8.57 3.63 31.37
CA ALA A 192 -8.73 2.28 30.83
C ALA A 192 -10.21 1.89 30.81
N MET A 193 -10.90 2.21 29.71
CA MET A 193 -12.29 1.80 29.49
C MET A 193 -12.34 0.30 29.20
N VAL A 194 -13.23 -0.41 29.86
CA VAL A 194 -13.56 -1.79 29.50
C VAL A 194 -14.37 -1.79 28.21
N TRP A 195 -13.69 -1.96 27.08
CA TRP A 195 -14.34 -2.03 25.78
C TRP A 195 -15.12 -3.35 25.64
N ARG A 196 -16.43 -3.26 25.41
CA ARG A 196 -17.25 -4.40 25.04
C ARG A 196 -17.33 -4.49 23.51
N GLY A 197 -17.45 -5.70 22.94
CA GLY A 197 -17.37 -5.94 21.52
C GLY A 197 -18.10 -4.95 20.59
N PRO A 198 -19.40 -4.66 20.81
CA PRO A 198 -20.13 -3.69 19.98
C PRO A 198 -19.61 -2.26 20.09
N MET A 199 -19.13 -1.85 21.27
CA MET A 199 -18.54 -0.51 21.47
C MET A 199 -17.18 -0.41 20.76
N ALA A 200 -16.38 -1.47 20.84
CA ALA A 200 -15.10 -1.58 20.16
C ALA A 200 -15.26 -1.43 18.65
N SER A 201 -16.17 -2.17 18.04
CA SER A 201 -16.43 -2.10 16.60
C SER A 201 -16.92 -0.71 16.17
N LYS A 202 -17.79 -0.07 16.98
CA LYS A 202 -18.27 1.28 16.70
C LYS A 202 -17.15 2.31 16.77
N ALA A 203 -16.31 2.26 17.80
CA ALA A 203 -15.17 3.17 17.94
C ALA A 203 -14.18 3.04 16.78
N LEU A 204 -13.89 1.81 16.34
CA LEU A 204 -13.03 1.56 15.19
C LEU A 204 -13.61 2.10 13.88
N MET A 205 -14.92 1.90 13.66
CA MET A 205 -15.59 2.47 12.50
C MET A 205 -15.56 4.00 12.53
N GLN A 206 -15.73 4.60 13.71
CA GLN A 206 -15.62 6.03 13.89
C GLN A 206 -14.19 6.52 13.60
N MET A 207 -13.17 5.89 14.16
CA MET A 207 -11.77 6.23 13.85
C MET A 207 -11.46 6.10 12.36
N LEU A 208 -11.95 5.05 11.70
CA LEU A 208 -11.75 4.85 10.26
C LEU A 208 -12.39 5.98 9.43
N GLN A 209 -13.61 6.40 9.78
CA GLN A 209 -14.42 7.36 9.02
C GLN A 209 -14.07 8.82 9.35
N GLU A 210 -13.75 9.12 10.61
CA GLU A 210 -13.54 10.49 11.10
C GLU A 210 -12.05 10.90 11.07
N THR A 211 -11.13 10.02 10.71
CA THR A 211 -9.74 10.41 10.47
C THR A 211 -9.62 11.08 9.10
N LEU A 212 -8.98 12.24 9.07
CA LEU A 212 -8.67 13.00 7.84
C LEU A 212 -7.48 12.35 7.11
N TRP A 213 -7.75 11.21 6.45
CA TRP A 213 -6.71 10.50 5.70
C TRP A 213 -6.23 11.32 4.50
N PRO A 214 -4.90 11.51 4.31
CA PRO A 214 -4.35 12.33 3.21
C PRO A 214 -4.20 11.51 1.92
N ASP A 215 -5.22 11.42 1.09
CA ASP A 215 -5.20 10.78 -0.25
C ASP A 215 -4.29 9.53 -0.34
N LEU A 216 -4.56 8.54 0.51
CA LEU A 216 -3.76 7.33 0.64
C LEU A 216 -3.97 6.38 -0.54
N ASP A 217 -2.90 5.78 -1.03
CA ASP A 217 -2.95 4.65 -1.95
C ASP A 217 -3.35 3.37 -1.21
N TYR A 218 -2.81 3.19 0.01
CA TYR A 218 -3.08 2.05 0.87
C TYR A 218 -3.27 2.47 2.33
N LEU A 219 -4.30 1.93 2.96
CA LEU A 219 -4.45 1.94 4.42
C LEU A 219 -4.26 0.50 4.92
N VAL A 220 -3.23 0.28 5.71
CA VAL A 220 -2.99 -1.00 6.39
C VAL A 220 -3.81 -1.02 7.67
N LEU A 221 -4.69 -2.00 7.81
CA LEU A 221 -5.55 -2.19 8.97
C LEU A 221 -4.98 -3.32 9.84
N ASP A 222 -4.42 -2.98 11.01
CA ASP A 222 -3.95 -3.96 11.98
C ASP A 222 -5.12 -4.46 12.81
N MET A 223 -5.69 -5.61 12.46
CA MET A 223 -6.91 -6.15 13.07
C MET A 223 -6.66 -6.74 14.46
N PRO A 224 -7.67 -6.81 15.36
CA PRO A 224 -7.54 -7.60 16.59
C PRO A 224 -7.21 -9.06 16.26
N PRO A 225 -6.49 -9.78 17.14
CA PRO A 225 -6.19 -11.20 16.92
C PRO A 225 -7.44 -12.08 17.10
N GLY A 226 -7.43 -13.23 16.46
CA GLY A 226 -8.52 -14.22 16.55
C GLY A 226 -9.44 -14.27 15.33
N THR A 227 -10.51 -15.06 15.44
CA THR A 227 -11.52 -15.28 14.38
C THR A 227 -12.95 -15.16 14.91
N GLY A 228 -13.13 -14.37 15.96
CA GLY A 228 -14.43 -14.20 16.64
C GLY A 228 -15.32 -13.12 16.00
N ASP A 229 -16.40 -12.78 16.71
CA ASP A 229 -17.43 -11.88 16.21
C ASP A 229 -16.94 -10.47 15.87
N ILE A 230 -15.94 -9.98 16.60
CA ILE A 230 -15.38 -8.64 16.36
C ILE A 230 -14.67 -8.60 15.01
N GLN A 231 -13.80 -9.59 14.74
CA GLN A 231 -13.05 -9.70 13.49
C GLN A 231 -14.02 -9.87 12.30
N LEU A 232 -15.03 -10.72 12.47
CA LEU A 232 -16.06 -10.91 11.44
C LEU A 232 -16.84 -9.63 11.18
N THR A 233 -17.26 -8.93 12.25
CA THR A 233 -17.98 -7.66 12.16
C THR A 233 -17.15 -6.59 11.44
N LEU A 234 -15.86 -6.47 11.77
CA LEU A 234 -14.95 -5.54 11.10
C LEU A 234 -14.77 -5.90 9.63
N ALA A 235 -14.52 -7.19 9.32
CA ALA A 235 -14.35 -7.65 7.94
C ALA A 235 -15.62 -7.46 7.09
N GLN A 236 -16.81 -7.47 7.70
CA GLN A 236 -18.08 -7.22 7.03
C GLN A 236 -18.38 -5.73 6.80
N ASN A 237 -17.93 -4.85 7.69
CA ASN A 237 -18.31 -3.44 7.67
C ASN A 237 -17.24 -2.50 7.12
N ILE A 238 -15.97 -2.92 7.09
CA ILE A 238 -14.87 -2.15 6.52
C ILE A 238 -14.73 -2.51 5.03
N PRO A 239 -14.58 -1.52 4.13
CA PRO A 239 -14.42 -1.76 2.70
C PRO A 239 -13.02 -2.29 2.34
N VAL A 240 -12.69 -3.48 2.87
CA VAL A 240 -11.39 -4.14 2.68
C VAL A 240 -11.23 -4.57 1.22
N THR A 241 -10.06 -4.34 0.64
CA THR A 241 -9.71 -4.76 -0.72
C THR A 241 -8.93 -6.08 -0.75
N GLY A 242 -8.31 -6.45 0.36
CA GLY A 242 -7.63 -7.72 0.51
C GLY A 242 -7.13 -7.93 1.93
N ALA A 243 -6.86 -9.19 2.28
CA ALA A 243 -6.39 -9.56 3.61
C ALA A 243 -5.09 -10.38 3.54
N VAL A 244 -4.25 -10.22 4.57
CA VAL A 244 -3.07 -11.05 4.83
C VAL A 244 -3.26 -11.71 6.19
N VAL A 245 -3.05 -13.03 6.27
CA VAL A 245 -3.22 -13.81 7.50
C VAL A 245 -1.86 -14.24 8.04
N VAL A 246 -1.45 -13.65 9.14
CA VAL A 246 -0.15 -13.91 9.79
C VAL A 246 -0.25 -15.10 10.74
N THR A 247 0.67 -16.03 10.64
CA THR A 247 0.74 -17.22 11.49
C THR A 247 2.18 -17.63 11.76
N THR A 248 2.35 -18.57 12.69
CA THR A 248 3.60 -19.29 12.93
C THR A 248 3.45 -20.74 12.45
N PRO A 249 4.54 -21.50 12.21
CA PRO A 249 4.47 -22.82 11.57
C PRO A 249 3.94 -23.95 12.47
N GLN A 250 3.58 -23.67 13.72
CA GLN A 250 3.04 -24.69 14.64
C GLN A 250 1.62 -25.09 14.22
N ASP A 251 1.29 -26.38 14.32
CA ASP A 251 0.01 -26.96 13.88
C ASP A 251 -1.22 -26.24 14.46
N ILE A 252 -1.19 -25.91 15.76
CA ILE A 252 -2.28 -25.16 16.41
C ILE A 252 -2.48 -23.78 15.80
N ALA A 253 -1.38 -23.08 15.50
CA ALA A 253 -1.45 -21.78 14.87
C ALA A 253 -1.99 -21.85 13.43
N LEU A 254 -1.58 -22.88 12.69
CA LEU A 254 -2.06 -23.13 11.32
C LEU A 254 -3.56 -23.44 11.28
N ILE A 255 -4.09 -24.17 12.28
CA ILE A 255 -5.53 -24.43 12.39
C ILE A 255 -6.30 -23.09 12.53
N ASP A 256 -5.82 -22.19 13.39
CA ASP A 256 -6.46 -20.90 13.60
C ASP A 256 -6.30 -19.96 12.39
N ALA A 257 -5.14 -20.00 11.71
CA ALA A 257 -4.95 -19.28 10.46
C ALA A 257 -5.93 -19.73 9.37
N LYS A 258 -6.16 -21.04 9.22
CA LYS A 258 -7.17 -21.58 8.29
C LYS A 258 -8.58 -21.08 8.61
N LYS A 259 -8.95 -20.96 9.89
CA LYS A 259 -10.24 -20.35 10.29
C LYS A 259 -10.31 -18.88 9.87
N GLY A 260 -9.20 -18.14 10.01
CA GLY A 260 -9.11 -16.75 9.54
C GLY A 260 -9.30 -16.61 8.04
N ILE A 261 -8.68 -17.49 7.25
CA ILE A 261 -8.87 -17.52 5.78
C ILE A 261 -10.35 -17.77 5.45
N VAL A 262 -10.95 -18.81 6.03
CA VAL A 262 -12.37 -19.13 5.81
C VAL A 262 -13.29 -17.97 6.22
N MET A 263 -12.95 -17.25 7.28
CA MET A 263 -13.71 -16.05 7.69
C MET A 263 -13.70 -14.99 6.60
N PHE A 264 -12.52 -14.67 6.01
CA PHE A 264 -12.42 -13.69 4.93
C PHE A 264 -13.13 -14.17 3.65
N GLU A 265 -13.02 -15.47 3.30
CA GLU A 265 -13.75 -16.05 2.16
C GLU A 265 -15.27 -15.92 2.32
N LYS A 266 -15.83 -16.16 3.52
CA LYS A 266 -17.27 -16.01 3.80
C LYS A 266 -17.78 -14.59 3.62
N VAL A 267 -16.93 -13.59 3.81
CA VAL A 267 -17.28 -12.17 3.60
C VAL A 267 -16.79 -11.65 2.26
N GLU A 268 -16.31 -12.53 1.37
CA GLU A 268 -15.86 -12.22 0.01
C GLU A 268 -14.64 -11.29 -0.05
N VAL A 269 -13.81 -11.26 0.99
CA VAL A 269 -12.53 -10.55 1.00
C VAL A 269 -11.44 -11.47 0.44
N PRO A 270 -10.73 -11.10 -0.64
CA PRO A 270 -9.64 -11.91 -1.16
C PRO A 270 -8.48 -11.99 -0.17
N VAL A 271 -7.99 -13.21 0.09
CA VAL A 271 -6.78 -13.44 0.88
C VAL A 271 -5.58 -13.37 -0.06
N LEU A 272 -4.69 -12.43 0.21
CA LEU A 272 -3.51 -12.13 -0.62
C LEU A 272 -2.30 -12.98 -0.24
N GLY A 273 -2.26 -13.46 1.01
CA GLY A 273 -1.17 -14.27 1.54
C GLY A 273 -1.36 -14.62 3.00
#